data_8f6895bd60100cf12bc0f4df48a81943
#
_entry.id   8f6895bd60100cf12bc0f4df48a81943
#
_cell.length_a   1.000
_cell.length_b   1.000
_cell.length_c   1.000
_cell.angle_alpha   90.00
_cell.angle_beta   90.00
_cell.angle_gamma   90.00
#
_symmetry.space_group_name_H-M   'P 1'
#
loop_
_entity.id
_entity.type
_entity.pdbx_description
1 polymer ?
#
loop_
_entity_poly.entity_id
_entity_poly.type
_entity_poly.pdbx_seq_one_letter_code
_entity_poly.pdbx_strand_id
1 'polypeptide(L)'
;MSKTVLVLVETVDDYLPLLEQAGFRLIRAPSPQLRAEAIVRFGAQVDAVLTRGPLGLTANEIEALPALRIICVIGAGYEQVDLAAASARGITVTNGAGANAAAVADHALALLLALLRDVPRADASTRRGEWNRVISPSVSGKRLGILGLGAVGRAIAKRANLGFDMSISYHSRTPRRDVPYTWHDSVPSLAEAVDILVVATPGGHATRHLVDAQVLQALGPDGYLVNIARASVVDTQALVDALSRGAIAGAALDVFDDEPAVPDALKVLGNTVLTPHVAGQSPDAARDTVNLVLLNLQAFFAGEPVLTPVRS
;
A
#
# COMPACT_ATOMS: atom_id res chain seq x y z
N MET A 1 -5.39 2.67 -35.62
CA MET A 1 -5.08 4.01 -35.06
C MET A 1 -4.40 3.80 -33.70
N SER A 2 -3.38 4.59 -33.39
CA SER A 2 -2.71 4.54 -32.08
C SER A 2 -3.71 4.93 -30.98
N LYS A 3 -3.72 4.18 -29.87
CA LYS A 3 -4.57 4.46 -28.71
C LYS A 3 -3.92 5.52 -27.84
N THR A 4 -4.72 6.46 -27.33
CA THR A 4 -4.22 7.59 -26.52
C THR A 4 -4.44 7.33 -25.05
N VAL A 5 -3.37 7.43 -24.26
CA VAL A 5 -3.36 7.28 -22.80
C VAL A 5 -3.07 8.63 -22.15
N LEU A 6 -3.98 9.11 -21.33
CA LEU A 6 -3.77 10.28 -20.46
C LEU A 6 -3.06 9.80 -19.17
N VAL A 7 -1.85 10.28 -18.95
CA VAL A 7 -0.98 9.90 -17.82
C VAL A 7 -1.02 11.00 -16.77
N LEU A 8 -1.56 10.67 -15.59
CA LEU A 8 -1.78 11.59 -14.48
C LEU A 8 -0.73 11.45 -13.35
N VAL A 9 0.28 10.59 -13.54
CA VAL A 9 1.27 10.23 -12.52
C VAL A 9 2.69 10.51 -13.01
N GLU A 10 3.61 10.83 -12.08
CA GLU A 10 5.05 11.06 -12.35
C GLU A 10 5.92 9.88 -11.90
N THR A 11 5.48 9.14 -10.89
CA THR A 11 6.29 8.13 -10.20
C THR A 11 6.75 6.95 -11.06
N VAL A 12 6.29 6.87 -12.30
CA VAL A 12 6.64 5.82 -13.27
C VAL A 12 7.22 6.37 -14.57
N ASP A 13 7.59 7.64 -14.60
CA ASP A 13 8.02 8.37 -15.80
C ASP A 13 9.14 7.68 -16.56
N ASP A 14 10.13 7.13 -15.86
CA ASP A 14 11.28 6.45 -16.47
C ASP A 14 10.89 5.18 -17.26
N TYR A 15 9.72 4.63 -16.99
CA TYR A 15 9.22 3.41 -17.62
C TYR A 15 8.07 3.65 -18.61
N LEU A 16 7.56 4.88 -18.74
CA LEU A 16 6.54 5.25 -19.75
C LEU A 16 6.96 4.96 -21.20
N PRO A 17 8.25 5.04 -21.58
CA PRO A 17 8.68 4.63 -22.91
C PRO A 17 8.28 3.21 -23.31
N LEU A 18 8.03 2.29 -22.37
CA LEU A 18 7.52 0.95 -22.66
C LEU A 18 6.11 1.00 -23.31
N LEU A 19 5.26 1.92 -22.87
CA LEU A 19 3.93 2.12 -23.48
C LEU A 19 4.05 2.74 -24.88
N GLU A 20 4.95 3.70 -25.07
CA GLU A 20 5.18 4.35 -26.38
C GLU A 20 5.72 3.34 -27.40
N GLN A 21 6.70 2.51 -27.01
CA GLN A 21 7.26 1.43 -27.83
C GLN A 21 6.20 0.39 -28.24
N ALA A 22 5.19 0.19 -27.38
CA ALA A 22 4.05 -0.67 -27.69
C ALA A 22 3.00 0.00 -28.56
N GLY A 23 3.22 1.25 -29.03
CA GLY A 23 2.37 1.95 -29.98
C GLY A 23 1.28 2.84 -29.34
N PHE A 24 1.31 3.05 -28.02
CA PHE A 24 0.41 4.00 -27.36
C PHE A 24 0.93 5.44 -27.49
N ARG A 25 -0.01 6.37 -27.71
CA ARG A 25 0.29 7.82 -27.64
C ARG A 25 0.05 8.30 -26.22
N LEU A 26 1.03 8.93 -25.60
CA LEU A 26 0.91 9.45 -24.24
C LEU A 26 0.63 10.96 -24.21
N ILE A 27 -0.30 11.37 -23.34
CA ILE A 27 -0.52 12.75 -22.94
C ILE A 27 -0.20 12.86 -21.46
N ARG A 28 0.90 13.55 -21.11
CA ARG A 28 1.37 13.68 -19.74
C ARG A 28 0.74 14.89 -19.08
N ALA A 29 0.04 14.69 -17.96
CA ALA A 29 -0.67 15.73 -17.22
C ALA A 29 -0.65 15.46 -15.71
N PRO A 30 0.55 15.45 -15.07
CA PRO A 30 0.71 15.01 -13.68
C PRO A 30 0.24 16.05 -12.65
N SER A 31 0.15 17.33 -13.00
CA SER A 31 -0.34 18.37 -12.09
C SER A 31 -1.85 18.62 -12.27
N PRO A 32 -2.56 19.13 -11.24
CA PRO A 32 -3.98 19.46 -11.35
C PRO A 32 -4.30 20.42 -12.52
N GLN A 33 -3.43 21.42 -12.75
CA GLN A 33 -3.61 22.36 -13.85
C GLN A 33 -3.45 21.68 -15.21
N LEU A 34 -2.35 20.94 -15.42
CA LEU A 34 -2.12 20.21 -16.67
C LEU A 34 -3.21 19.17 -16.93
N ARG A 35 -3.72 18.53 -15.88
CA ARG A 35 -4.83 17.58 -15.95
C ARG A 35 -6.08 18.24 -16.49
N ALA A 36 -6.48 19.39 -15.94
CA ALA A 36 -7.64 20.14 -16.40
C ALA A 36 -7.48 20.59 -17.87
N GLU A 37 -6.32 21.14 -18.21
CA GLU A 37 -6.01 21.58 -19.58
C GLU A 37 -6.03 20.40 -20.57
N ALA A 38 -5.44 19.27 -20.21
CA ALA A 38 -5.40 18.08 -21.06
C ALA A 38 -6.79 17.49 -21.31
N ILE A 39 -7.65 17.45 -20.28
CA ILE A 39 -9.04 16.99 -20.41
C ILE A 39 -9.81 17.88 -21.38
N VAL A 40 -9.71 19.20 -21.23
CA VAL A 40 -10.39 20.15 -22.13
C VAL A 40 -9.88 20.03 -23.58
N ARG A 41 -8.57 19.93 -23.76
CA ARG A 41 -7.94 19.97 -25.08
C ARG A 41 -8.01 18.63 -25.82
N PHE A 42 -7.91 17.51 -25.11
CA PHE A 42 -7.70 16.19 -25.71
C PHE A 42 -8.76 15.17 -25.30
N GLY A 43 -9.72 15.52 -24.43
CA GLY A 43 -10.67 14.58 -23.83
C GLY A 43 -11.38 13.66 -24.83
N ALA A 44 -11.76 14.21 -26.01
CA ALA A 44 -12.40 13.42 -27.06
C ALA A 44 -11.50 12.37 -27.74
N GLN A 45 -10.18 12.39 -27.48
CA GLN A 45 -9.19 11.49 -28.07
C GLN A 45 -8.62 10.49 -27.06
N VAL A 46 -8.95 10.61 -25.75
CA VAL A 46 -8.40 9.79 -24.68
C VAL A 46 -9.13 8.45 -24.62
N ASP A 47 -8.46 7.36 -25.01
CA ASP A 47 -8.97 6.00 -24.94
C ASP A 47 -8.76 5.35 -23.55
N ALA A 48 -7.68 5.75 -22.85
CA ALA A 48 -7.28 5.21 -21.55
C ALA A 48 -6.75 6.28 -20.60
N VAL A 49 -6.89 6.07 -19.29
CA VAL A 49 -6.28 6.91 -18.24
C VAL A 49 -5.37 6.06 -17.39
N LEU A 50 -4.16 6.57 -17.10
CA LEU A 50 -3.23 6.04 -16.10
C LEU A 50 -3.22 6.96 -14.88
N THR A 51 -3.67 6.45 -13.72
CA THR A 51 -3.78 7.20 -12.47
C THR A 51 -3.25 6.40 -11.29
N ARG A 52 -3.37 6.92 -10.07
CA ARG A 52 -3.07 6.23 -8.80
C ARG A 52 -4.22 6.37 -7.81
N GLY A 53 -4.30 5.48 -6.81
CA GLY A 53 -5.42 5.43 -5.85
C GLY A 53 -5.79 6.78 -5.22
N PRO A 54 -4.85 7.51 -4.59
CA PRO A 54 -5.12 8.82 -3.98
C PRO A 54 -5.46 9.93 -4.97
N LEU A 55 -5.06 9.80 -6.24
CA LEU A 55 -5.35 10.79 -7.27
C LEU A 55 -6.70 10.54 -7.96
N GLY A 56 -7.00 9.27 -8.24
CA GLY A 56 -8.27 8.83 -8.80
C GLY A 56 -8.65 9.43 -10.15
N LEU A 57 -9.96 9.34 -10.43
CA LEU A 57 -10.65 10.02 -11.53
C LEU A 57 -12.11 10.23 -11.13
N THR A 58 -12.56 11.48 -11.07
CA THR A 58 -13.90 11.85 -10.61
C THR A 58 -14.97 11.60 -11.69
N ALA A 59 -16.25 11.55 -11.29
CA ALA A 59 -17.38 11.41 -12.23
C ALA A 59 -17.37 12.47 -13.32
N ASN A 60 -17.14 13.74 -12.95
CA ASN A 60 -17.10 14.86 -13.92
C ASN A 60 -15.96 14.71 -14.93
N GLU A 61 -14.80 14.22 -14.50
CA GLU A 61 -13.68 13.99 -15.41
C GLU A 61 -13.94 12.78 -16.31
N ILE A 62 -14.55 11.72 -15.78
CA ILE A 62 -14.99 10.57 -16.57
C ILE A 62 -15.97 11.03 -17.65
N GLU A 63 -16.94 11.89 -17.32
CA GLU A 63 -17.91 12.46 -18.27
C GLU A 63 -17.22 13.31 -19.36
N ALA A 64 -16.21 14.09 -19.00
CA ALA A 64 -15.45 14.94 -19.92
C ALA A 64 -14.51 14.14 -20.87
N LEU A 65 -14.42 12.82 -20.71
CA LEU A 65 -13.61 11.92 -21.55
C LEU A 65 -14.50 10.96 -22.35
N PRO A 66 -15.23 11.41 -23.39
CA PRO A 66 -16.25 10.60 -24.08
C PRO A 66 -15.71 9.31 -24.74
N ALA A 67 -14.43 9.31 -25.17
CA ALA A 67 -13.78 8.15 -25.78
C ALA A 67 -13.16 7.17 -24.76
N LEU A 68 -13.18 7.48 -23.45
CA LEU A 68 -12.55 6.68 -22.41
C LEU A 68 -13.20 5.28 -22.28
N ARG A 69 -12.38 4.24 -22.30
CA ARG A 69 -12.79 2.84 -22.24
C ARG A 69 -12.14 2.05 -21.11
N ILE A 70 -10.95 2.46 -20.66
CA ILE A 70 -10.22 1.77 -19.60
C ILE A 70 -9.49 2.76 -18.68
N ILE A 71 -9.54 2.53 -17.37
CA ILE A 71 -8.78 3.24 -16.35
C ILE A 71 -7.79 2.26 -15.73
N CYS A 72 -6.50 2.54 -15.84
CA CYS A 72 -5.44 1.77 -15.20
C CYS A 72 -4.93 2.52 -13.97
N VAL A 73 -5.06 1.91 -12.79
CA VAL A 73 -4.56 2.47 -11.54
C VAL A 73 -3.25 1.81 -11.18
N ILE A 74 -2.19 2.58 -10.97
CA ILE A 74 -0.94 2.05 -10.42
C ILE A 74 -1.10 1.76 -8.93
N GLY A 75 -0.56 0.63 -8.45
CA GLY A 75 -0.76 0.17 -7.08
C GLY A 75 -2.09 -0.55 -6.86
N ALA A 76 -2.29 -1.04 -5.63
CA ALA A 76 -3.46 -1.85 -5.28
C ALA A 76 -4.72 -1.00 -4.98
N GLY A 77 -4.54 0.20 -4.42
CA GLY A 77 -5.63 1.09 -4.03
C GLY A 77 -6.22 1.86 -5.22
N TYR A 78 -7.53 2.09 -5.19
CA TYR A 78 -8.29 2.81 -6.22
C TYR A 78 -9.40 3.68 -5.61
N GLU A 79 -9.19 4.11 -4.38
CA GLU A 79 -10.19 4.72 -3.50
C GLU A 79 -10.84 5.97 -4.08
N GLN A 80 -10.08 6.75 -4.89
CA GLN A 80 -10.54 8.01 -5.50
C GLN A 80 -10.99 7.85 -6.97
N VAL A 81 -11.09 6.62 -7.49
CA VAL A 81 -11.73 6.38 -8.80
C VAL A 81 -13.23 6.22 -8.59
N ASP A 82 -14.03 7.01 -9.29
CA ASP A 82 -15.49 6.87 -9.27
C ASP A 82 -15.91 5.61 -10.05
N LEU A 83 -16.00 4.49 -9.32
CA LEU A 83 -16.37 3.20 -9.91
C LEU A 83 -17.82 3.19 -10.41
N ALA A 84 -18.71 3.96 -9.79
CA ALA A 84 -20.11 4.03 -10.22
C ALA A 84 -20.22 4.71 -11.58
N ALA A 85 -19.56 5.86 -11.74
CA ALA A 85 -19.50 6.57 -13.04
C ALA A 85 -18.80 5.74 -14.13
N ALA A 86 -17.70 5.05 -13.77
CA ALA A 86 -17.00 4.14 -14.70
C ALA A 86 -17.91 2.99 -15.15
N SER A 87 -18.59 2.32 -14.20
CA SER A 87 -19.50 1.20 -14.46
C SER A 87 -20.71 1.62 -15.32
N ALA A 88 -21.32 2.78 -15.01
CA ALA A 88 -22.46 3.32 -15.78
C ALA A 88 -22.13 3.55 -17.26
N ARG A 89 -20.85 3.78 -17.59
CA ARG A 89 -20.35 3.97 -18.96
C ARG A 89 -19.68 2.72 -19.54
N GLY A 90 -19.69 1.58 -18.85
CA GLY A 90 -19.02 0.37 -19.30
C GLY A 90 -17.49 0.48 -19.38
N ILE A 91 -16.89 1.42 -18.59
CA ILE A 91 -15.45 1.62 -18.55
C ILE A 91 -14.82 0.57 -17.65
N THR A 92 -13.85 -0.18 -18.17
CA THR A 92 -13.09 -1.15 -17.38
C THR A 92 -12.11 -0.42 -16.46
N VAL A 93 -12.07 -0.84 -15.18
CA VAL A 93 -11.05 -0.35 -14.23
C VAL A 93 -10.12 -1.50 -13.89
N THR A 94 -8.81 -1.26 -13.96
CA THR A 94 -7.77 -2.21 -13.53
C THR A 94 -6.90 -1.58 -12.46
N ASN A 95 -6.28 -2.40 -11.62
CA ASN A 95 -5.34 -1.92 -10.62
C ASN A 95 -3.98 -2.65 -10.67
N GLY A 96 -2.99 -2.10 -10.00
CA GLY A 96 -1.64 -2.66 -9.91
C GLY A 96 -1.47 -3.74 -8.84
N ALA A 97 -2.53 -4.50 -8.52
CA ALA A 97 -2.49 -5.47 -7.44
C ALA A 97 -1.37 -6.50 -7.64
N GLY A 98 -0.45 -6.55 -6.68
CA GLY A 98 0.67 -7.48 -6.67
C GLY A 98 1.95 -6.98 -7.35
N ALA A 99 1.90 -5.99 -8.24
CA ALA A 99 3.09 -5.51 -8.97
C ALA A 99 4.19 -4.97 -8.03
N ASN A 100 3.81 -4.30 -6.96
CA ASN A 100 4.74 -3.75 -5.98
C ASN A 100 4.90 -4.61 -4.70
N ALA A 101 4.33 -5.83 -4.68
CA ALA A 101 4.28 -6.63 -3.45
C ALA A 101 5.66 -6.97 -2.88
N ALA A 102 6.67 -7.16 -3.72
CA ALA A 102 8.04 -7.40 -3.29
C ALA A 102 8.62 -6.19 -2.56
N ALA A 103 8.53 -5.00 -3.16
CA ALA A 103 9.04 -3.76 -2.57
C ALA A 103 8.33 -3.43 -1.25
N VAL A 104 7.01 -3.56 -1.20
CA VAL A 104 6.23 -3.33 0.04
C VAL A 104 6.62 -4.33 1.13
N ALA A 105 6.86 -5.59 0.77
CA ALA A 105 7.31 -6.60 1.75
C ALA A 105 8.72 -6.32 2.28
N ASP A 106 9.62 -5.87 1.42
CA ASP A 106 10.98 -5.49 1.81
C ASP A 106 10.94 -4.29 2.76
N HIS A 107 10.12 -3.28 2.44
CA HIS A 107 9.95 -2.11 3.30
C HIS A 107 9.30 -2.44 4.64
N ALA A 108 8.30 -3.33 4.67
CA ALA A 108 7.69 -3.79 5.92
C ALA A 108 8.72 -4.43 6.85
N LEU A 109 9.62 -5.26 6.32
CA LEU A 109 10.71 -5.85 7.10
C LEU A 109 11.77 -4.82 7.50
N ALA A 110 12.08 -3.85 6.64
CA ALA A 110 12.97 -2.74 6.98
C ALA A 110 12.42 -1.93 8.16
N LEU A 111 11.12 -1.57 8.13
CA LEU A 111 10.42 -0.90 9.23
C LEU A 111 10.43 -1.74 10.51
N LEU A 112 10.15 -3.02 10.40
CA LEU A 112 10.18 -3.95 11.53
C LEU A 112 11.56 -4.00 12.18
N LEU A 113 12.60 -4.18 11.38
CA LEU A 113 14.00 -4.21 11.84
C LEU A 113 14.41 -2.86 12.43
N ALA A 114 14.07 -1.76 11.78
CA ALA A 114 14.37 -0.41 12.26
C ALA A 114 13.73 -0.15 13.63
N LEU A 115 12.47 -0.56 13.80
CA LEU A 115 11.71 -0.39 15.04
C LEU A 115 12.30 -1.24 16.18
N LEU A 116 12.38 -2.57 16.00
CA LEU A 116 12.82 -3.47 17.07
C LEU A 116 14.28 -3.25 17.46
N ARG A 117 15.14 -2.94 16.49
CA ARG A 117 16.58 -2.74 16.72
C ARG A 117 16.94 -1.28 17.02
N ASP A 118 15.94 -0.41 17.07
CA ASP A 118 16.10 1.02 17.39
C ASP A 118 17.14 1.74 16.49
N VAL A 119 17.19 1.33 15.21
CA VAL A 119 18.22 1.78 14.26
C VAL A 119 18.19 3.30 14.05
N PRO A 120 17.01 3.98 13.89
CA PRO A 120 16.99 5.43 13.65
C PRO A 120 17.56 6.23 14.84
N ARG A 121 17.27 5.83 16.09
CA ARG A 121 17.82 6.53 17.26
C ARG A 121 19.29 6.24 17.47
N ALA A 122 19.72 5.00 17.23
CA ALA A 122 21.13 4.63 17.30
C ALA A 122 21.96 5.41 16.27
N ASP A 123 21.51 5.50 15.01
CA ASP A 123 22.18 6.28 13.97
C ASP A 123 22.23 7.77 14.36
N ALA A 124 21.08 8.35 14.75
CA ALA A 124 21.02 9.76 15.13
C ALA A 124 21.94 10.10 16.32
N SER A 125 22.00 9.26 17.37
CA SER A 125 22.88 9.48 18.52
C SER A 125 24.36 9.36 18.14
N THR A 126 24.70 8.36 17.35
CA THR A 126 26.08 8.15 16.88
C THR A 126 26.58 9.32 16.03
N ARG A 127 25.74 9.88 15.14
CA ARG A 127 26.07 11.08 14.35
C ARG A 127 26.31 12.33 15.19
N ARG A 128 25.67 12.42 16.37
CA ARG A 128 25.96 13.49 17.36
C ARG A 128 27.23 13.25 18.19
N GLY A 129 27.94 12.14 17.97
CA GLY A 129 29.11 11.76 18.75
C GLY A 129 28.82 11.09 20.09
N GLU A 130 27.55 10.73 20.32
CA GLU A 130 27.15 9.98 21.50
C GLU A 130 27.43 8.48 21.30
N TRP A 131 27.80 7.78 22.40
CA TRP A 131 28.09 6.34 22.37
C TRP A 131 27.07 5.59 23.23
N ASN A 132 25.78 5.72 22.85
CA ASN A 132 24.66 5.13 23.58
C ASN A 132 24.42 3.68 23.15
N ARG A 133 24.82 2.72 24.00
CA ARG A 133 24.61 1.29 23.74
C ARG A 133 23.30 0.83 24.38
N VAL A 134 22.28 0.63 23.54
CA VAL A 134 20.95 0.15 23.96
C VAL A 134 20.83 -1.33 23.65
N ILE A 135 20.28 -2.11 24.59
CA ILE A 135 19.92 -3.51 24.37
C ILE A 135 18.55 -3.55 23.72
N SER A 136 18.46 -4.07 22.50
CA SER A 136 17.21 -4.17 21.75
C SER A 136 16.85 -5.65 21.50
N PRO A 137 15.55 -6.00 21.40
CA PRO A 137 15.13 -7.38 21.16
C PRO A 137 15.55 -7.88 19.78
N SER A 138 15.79 -9.18 19.67
CA SER A 138 16.01 -9.85 18.39
C SER A 138 14.67 -10.02 17.63
N VAL A 139 14.73 -10.02 16.30
CA VAL A 139 13.58 -10.31 15.42
C VAL A 139 13.42 -11.81 15.19
N SER A 140 14.56 -12.54 15.14
CA SER A 140 14.58 -13.98 14.82
C SER A 140 13.77 -14.79 15.83
N GLY A 141 13.00 -15.76 15.32
CA GLY A 141 12.18 -16.67 16.11
C GLY A 141 10.91 -16.06 16.71
N LYS A 142 10.64 -14.76 16.50
CA LYS A 142 9.40 -14.13 16.99
C LYS A 142 8.16 -14.61 16.24
N ARG A 143 6.99 -14.45 16.88
CA ARG A 143 5.68 -14.76 16.31
C ARG A 143 5.19 -13.55 15.52
N LEU A 144 4.96 -13.73 14.22
CA LEU A 144 4.48 -12.68 13.33
C LEU A 144 3.02 -12.91 12.94
N GLY A 145 2.16 -11.95 13.24
CA GLY A 145 0.78 -11.88 12.80
C GLY A 145 0.64 -11.02 11.55
N ILE A 146 -0.11 -11.49 10.56
CA ILE A 146 -0.37 -10.75 9.33
C ILE A 146 -1.88 -10.54 9.18
N LEU A 147 -2.31 -9.29 9.29
CA LEU A 147 -3.68 -8.88 8.99
C LEU A 147 -3.81 -8.66 7.49
N GLY A 148 -4.36 -9.65 6.79
CA GLY A 148 -4.49 -9.66 5.33
C GLY A 148 -3.43 -10.49 4.60
N LEU A 149 -3.76 -11.73 4.19
CA LEU A 149 -2.83 -12.64 3.47
C LEU A 149 -3.04 -12.61 1.95
N GLY A 150 -2.99 -11.37 1.38
CA GLY A 150 -2.92 -11.12 -0.07
C GLY A 150 -1.49 -11.23 -0.61
N ALA A 151 -1.21 -10.65 -1.78
CA ALA A 151 0.12 -10.69 -2.41
C ALA A 151 1.22 -10.14 -1.48
N VAL A 152 1.01 -8.97 -0.88
CA VAL A 152 1.94 -8.34 0.06
C VAL A 152 2.11 -9.18 1.33
N GLY A 153 1.00 -9.59 1.98
CA GLY A 153 1.06 -10.38 3.20
C GLY A 153 1.79 -11.71 3.00
N ARG A 154 1.58 -12.39 1.86
CA ARG A 154 2.31 -13.61 1.50
C ARG A 154 3.80 -13.36 1.28
N ALA A 155 4.14 -12.25 0.64
CA ALA A 155 5.54 -11.88 0.41
C ALA A 155 6.28 -11.56 1.71
N ILE A 156 5.61 -10.90 2.67
CA ILE A 156 6.12 -10.66 4.03
C ILE A 156 6.28 -11.98 4.78
N ALA A 157 5.23 -12.83 4.80
CA ALA A 157 5.24 -14.11 5.47
C ALA A 157 6.41 -15.00 5.02
N LYS A 158 6.62 -15.11 3.71
CA LYS A 158 7.70 -15.90 3.13
C LYS A 158 9.07 -15.40 3.60
N ARG A 159 9.31 -14.08 3.54
CA ARG A 159 10.59 -13.48 3.94
C ARG A 159 10.85 -13.62 5.43
N ALA A 160 9.84 -13.36 6.27
CA ALA A 160 9.94 -13.46 7.72
C ALA A 160 10.19 -14.90 8.18
N ASN A 161 9.46 -15.85 7.60
CA ASN A 161 9.62 -17.27 7.94
C ASN A 161 10.99 -17.81 7.51
N LEU A 162 11.37 -17.60 6.23
CA LEU A 162 12.61 -18.19 5.69
C LEU A 162 13.88 -17.41 6.07
N GLY A 163 13.78 -16.10 6.33
CA GLY A 163 14.95 -15.26 6.63
C GLY A 163 15.21 -15.05 8.13
N PHE A 164 14.18 -15.17 8.96
CA PHE A 164 14.25 -14.87 10.38
C PHE A 164 13.67 -15.98 11.28
N ASP A 165 13.35 -17.16 10.73
CA ASP A 165 12.77 -18.30 11.45
C ASP A 165 11.49 -17.93 12.24
N MET A 166 10.74 -16.93 11.76
CA MET A 166 9.53 -16.48 12.43
C MET A 166 8.38 -17.47 12.19
N SER A 167 7.61 -17.78 13.25
CA SER A 167 6.33 -18.46 13.09
C SER A 167 5.27 -17.48 12.58
N ILE A 168 4.47 -17.89 11.60
CA ILE A 168 3.51 -17.03 10.93
C ILE A 168 2.08 -17.41 11.31
N SER A 169 1.34 -16.41 11.82
CA SER A 169 -0.11 -16.45 11.98
C SER A 169 -0.76 -15.37 11.11
N TYR A 170 -2.02 -15.53 10.75
CA TYR A 170 -2.71 -14.53 9.96
C TYR A 170 -4.21 -14.48 10.23
N HIS A 171 -4.81 -13.32 9.92
CA HIS A 171 -6.25 -13.18 9.80
C HIS A 171 -6.62 -12.75 8.37
N SER A 172 -7.65 -13.35 7.83
CA SER A 172 -8.34 -12.95 6.59
C SER A 172 -9.79 -13.42 6.67
N ARG A 173 -10.68 -12.82 5.88
CA ARG A 173 -12.12 -13.14 5.86
C ARG A 173 -12.44 -14.63 5.74
N THR A 174 -11.57 -15.36 5.05
CA THR A 174 -11.66 -16.82 4.89
C THR A 174 -10.28 -17.44 5.04
N PRO A 175 -10.17 -18.62 5.65
CA PRO A 175 -8.89 -19.33 5.76
C PRO A 175 -8.32 -19.68 4.38
N ARG A 176 -6.98 -19.62 4.26
CA ARG A 176 -6.24 -19.98 3.05
C ARG A 176 -5.68 -21.39 3.18
N ARG A 177 -6.17 -22.31 2.35
CA ARG A 177 -5.75 -23.73 2.37
C ARG A 177 -4.40 -23.98 1.68
N ASP A 178 -3.90 -23.00 0.95
CA ASP A 178 -2.69 -23.07 0.11
C ASP A 178 -1.43 -22.56 0.83
N VAL A 179 -1.50 -22.33 2.14
CA VAL A 179 -0.37 -21.90 2.98
C VAL A 179 -0.26 -22.71 4.26
N PRO A 180 0.96 -22.90 4.80
CA PRO A 180 1.19 -23.67 6.03
C PRO A 180 1.05 -22.82 7.31
N TYR A 181 0.43 -21.64 7.24
CA TYR A 181 0.37 -20.66 8.32
C TYR A 181 -0.90 -20.84 9.17
N THR A 182 -0.84 -20.46 10.45
CA THR A 182 -1.97 -20.54 11.37
C THR A 182 -2.97 -19.43 11.10
N TRP A 183 -4.21 -19.78 10.79
CA TRP A 183 -5.30 -18.82 10.63
C TRP A 183 -5.99 -18.56 11.97
N HIS A 184 -6.36 -17.28 12.20
CA HIS A 184 -7.20 -16.84 13.31
C HIS A 184 -8.52 -16.27 12.76
N ASP A 185 -9.61 -16.56 13.47
CA ASP A 185 -10.97 -16.15 13.08
C ASP A 185 -11.26 -14.67 13.35
N SER A 186 -10.46 -14.04 14.21
CA SER A 186 -10.61 -12.63 14.59
C SER A 186 -9.27 -11.91 14.73
N VAL A 187 -9.30 -10.57 14.62
CA VAL A 187 -8.10 -9.73 14.76
C VAL A 187 -7.59 -9.72 16.21
N PRO A 188 -8.46 -9.63 17.24
CA PRO A 188 -8.01 -9.76 18.63
C PRO A 188 -7.31 -11.10 18.91
N SER A 189 -7.89 -12.23 18.44
CA SER A 189 -7.26 -13.56 18.60
C SER A 189 -5.90 -13.65 17.91
N LEU A 190 -5.74 -13.03 16.73
CA LEU A 190 -4.44 -12.93 16.08
C LEU A 190 -3.46 -12.10 16.91
N ALA A 191 -3.88 -10.93 17.41
CA ALA A 191 -3.02 -10.02 18.16
C ALA A 191 -2.50 -10.66 19.46
N GLU A 192 -3.35 -11.39 20.20
CA GLU A 192 -2.97 -12.10 21.42
C GLU A 192 -1.93 -13.23 21.17
N ALA A 193 -1.97 -13.83 19.99
CA ALA A 193 -1.11 -14.97 19.65
C ALA A 193 0.29 -14.58 19.17
N VAL A 194 0.59 -13.29 18.95
CA VAL A 194 1.81 -12.86 18.25
C VAL A 194 2.59 -11.80 19.01
N ASP A 195 3.86 -11.61 18.64
CA ASP A 195 4.73 -10.56 19.19
C ASP A 195 4.72 -9.31 18.29
N ILE A 196 4.39 -9.48 17.01
CA ILE A 196 4.40 -8.45 16.00
C ILE A 196 3.15 -8.60 15.14
N LEU A 197 2.41 -7.51 14.95
CA LEU A 197 1.25 -7.45 14.05
C LEU A 197 1.57 -6.56 12.84
N VAL A 198 1.54 -7.12 11.64
CA VAL A 198 1.70 -6.38 10.37
C VAL A 198 0.34 -6.23 9.69
N VAL A 199 -0.03 -4.99 9.38
CA VAL A 199 -1.26 -4.65 8.65
C VAL A 199 -0.97 -4.61 7.16
N ALA A 200 -1.57 -5.54 6.40
CA ALA A 200 -1.41 -5.73 4.96
C ALA A 200 -2.76 -5.93 4.24
N THR A 201 -3.86 -5.48 4.85
CA THR A 201 -5.22 -5.55 4.27
C THR A 201 -5.55 -4.26 3.53
N PRO A 202 -6.35 -4.30 2.43
CA PRO A 202 -6.82 -3.09 1.78
C PRO A 202 -7.60 -2.18 2.72
N GLY A 203 -7.57 -0.87 2.47
CA GLY A 203 -8.49 0.08 3.11
C GLY A 203 -9.92 -0.07 2.60
N GLY A 204 -10.84 0.66 3.24
CA GLY A 204 -12.25 0.72 2.89
C GLY A 204 -13.16 0.54 4.11
N HIS A 205 -14.47 0.67 3.90
CA HIS A 205 -15.45 0.66 5.00
C HIS A 205 -15.37 -0.64 5.84
N ALA A 206 -15.21 -1.79 5.19
CA ALA A 206 -15.18 -3.10 5.87
C ALA A 206 -13.89 -3.36 6.68
N THR A 207 -12.86 -2.53 6.51
CA THR A 207 -11.57 -2.67 7.19
C THR A 207 -11.21 -1.47 8.07
N ARG A 208 -12.14 -0.50 8.16
CA ARG A 208 -11.95 0.69 8.99
C ARG A 208 -11.81 0.30 10.45
N HIS A 209 -10.73 0.78 11.08
CA HIS A 209 -10.41 0.57 12.50
C HIS A 209 -10.43 -0.91 12.94
N LEU A 210 -10.03 -1.83 12.04
CA LEU A 210 -9.85 -3.24 12.42
C LEU A 210 -8.80 -3.43 13.52
N VAL A 211 -7.84 -2.51 13.61
CA VAL A 211 -6.89 -2.43 14.72
C VAL A 211 -7.32 -1.24 15.59
N ASP A 212 -8.13 -1.55 16.56
CA ASP A 212 -8.67 -0.63 17.57
C ASP A 212 -7.95 -0.79 18.93
N ALA A 213 -8.46 -0.12 19.96
CA ALA A 213 -7.90 -0.18 21.32
C ALA A 213 -7.92 -1.61 21.90
N GLN A 214 -8.90 -2.44 21.55
CA GLN A 214 -8.98 -3.83 22.02
C GLN A 214 -7.88 -4.69 21.39
N VAL A 215 -7.64 -4.53 20.10
CA VAL A 215 -6.57 -5.25 19.39
C VAL A 215 -5.19 -4.83 19.91
N LEU A 216 -4.97 -3.53 20.14
CA LEU A 216 -3.72 -3.03 20.70
C LEU A 216 -3.50 -3.52 22.14
N GLN A 217 -4.55 -3.59 22.95
CA GLN A 217 -4.48 -4.18 24.29
C GLN A 217 -4.17 -5.69 24.26
N ALA A 218 -4.75 -6.43 23.30
CA ALA A 218 -4.49 -7.86 23.11
C ALA A 218 -3.06 -8.15 22.65
N LEU A 219 -2.46 -7.24 21.82
CA LEU A 219 -1.07 -7.34 21.39
C LEU A 219 -0.08 -7.19 22.56
N GLY A 220 -0.45 -6.39 23.57
CA GLY A 220 0.25 -6.29 24.85
C GLY A 220 1.52 -5.45 24.85
N PRO A 221 2.10 -5.24 26.06
CA PRO A 221 3.18 -4.24 26.27
C PRO A 221 4.52 -4.59 25.61
N ASP A 222 4.73 -5.83 25.23
CA ASP A 222 5.93 -6.27 24.48
C ASP A 222 5.66 -6.37 22.97
N GLY A 223 4.43 -6.05 22.54
CA GLY A 223 3.98 -6.18 21.17
C GLY A 223 4.35 -5.00 20.27
N TYR A 224 4.52 -5.26 19.00
CA TYR A 224 4.87 -4.25 17.97
C TYR A 224 3.84 -4.24 16.84
N LEU A 225 3.51 -3.05 16.34
CA LEU A 225 2.63 -2.85 15.17
C LEU A 225 3.43 -2.33 13.98
N VAL A 226 3.19 -2.88 12.79
CA VAL A 226 3.70 -2.32 11.52
C VAL A 226 2.51 -2.09 10.58
N ASN A 227 2.30 -0.86 10.10
CA ASN A 227 1.24 -0.55 9.13
C ASN A 227 1.85 -0.06 7.82
N ILE A 228 1.74 -0.90 6.78
CA ILE A 228 2.14 -0.60 5.38
C ILE A 228 0.92 -0.63 4.44
N ALA A 229 -0.27 -0.63 4.98
CA ALA A 229 -1.50 -0.77 4.20
C ALA A 229 -2.22 0.56 3.98
N ARG A 230 -3.12 0.93 4.89
CA ARG A 230 -3.83 2.21 4.94
C ARG A 230 -3.96 2.67 6.38
N ALA A 231 -3.88 3.98 6.62
CA ALA A 231 -4.06 4.54 7.96
C ALA A 231 -5.42 4.17 8.54
N SER A 232 -6.48 4.29 7.75
CA SER A 232 -7.86 4.01 8.17
C SER A 232 -8.12 2.59 8.73
N VAL A 233 -7.19 1.65 8.57
CA VAL A 233 -7.30 0.29 9.14
C VAL A 233 -6.95 0.29 10.63
N VAL A 234 -6.14 1.24 11.07
CA VAL A 234 -5.74 1.43 12.47
C VAL A 234 -6.49 2.66 13.02
N ASP A 235 -7.04 2.56 14.21
CA ASP A 235 -7.51 3.73 14.94
C ASP A 235 -6.30 4.53 15.42
N THR A 236 -6.02 5.66 14.76
CA THR A 236 -4.84 6.49 15.04
C THR A 236 -4.83 7.04 16.46
N GLN A 237 -6.00 7.43 17.01
CA GLN A 237 -6.06 7.93 18.38
C GLN A 237 -5.81 6.81 19.39
N ALA A 238 -6.41 5.65 19.19
CA ALA A 238 -6.16 4.48 20.04
C ALA A 238 -4.68 4.05 20.00
N LEU A 239 -4.03 4.14 18.83
CA LEU A 239 -2.61 3.84 18.66
C LEU A 239 -1.72 4.83 19.43
N VAL A 240 -1.97 6.15 19.32
CA VAL A 240 -1.26 7.19 20.07
C VAL A 240 -1.38 6.95 21.58
N ASP A 241 -2.59 6.65 22.05
CA ASP A 241 -2.86 6.37 23.46
C ASP A 241 -2.13 5.10 23.94
N ALA A 242 -2.12 4.04 23.13
CA ALA A 242 -1.44 2.79 23.45
C ALA A 242 0.08 2.96 23.53
N LEU A 243 0.68 3.68 22.57
CA LEU A 243 2.11 3.98 22.55
C LEU A 243 2.53 4.87 23.72
N SER A 244 1.74 5.91 24.02
CA SER A 244 2.04 6.86 25.10
C SER A 244 2.00 6.22 26.48
N ARG A 245 1.12 5.23 26.69
CA ARG A 245 0.97 4.50 27.95
C ARG A 245 1.83 3.23 28.05
N GLY A 246 2.54 2.90 26.99
CA GLY A 246 3.30 1.65 26.91
C GLY A 246 2.41 0.40 26.89
N ALA A 247 1.18 0.50 26.40
CA ALA A 247 0.30 -0.65 26.20
C ALA A 247 0.77 -1.55 25.03
N ILE A 248 1.57 -1.00 24.13
CA ILE A 248 2.42 -1.72 23.17
C ILE A 248 3.83 -1.14 23.19
N ALA A 249 4.83 -1.95 22.80
CA ALA A 249 6.24 -1.55 22.81
C ALA A 249 6.58 -0.49 21.75
N GLY A 250 5.96 -0.55 20.58
CA GLY A 250 6.23 0.42 19.51
C GLY A 250 5.42 0.20 18.24
N ALA A 251 5.47 1.18 17.33
CA ALA A 251 4.83 1.07 16.03
C ALA A 251 5.69 1.64 14.90
N ALA A 252 5.60 1.02 13.71
CA ALA A 252 6.17 1.54 12.47
C ALA A 252 5.07 1.79 11.43
N LEU A 253 5.03 3.00 10.88
CA LEU A 253 3.95 3.46 10.02
C LEU A 253 4.50 4.04 8.71
N ASP A 254 3.98 3.57 7.59
CA ASP A 254 4.26 4.15 6.26
C ASP A 254 3.06 4.98 5.74
N VAL A 255 1.92 4.98 6.45
CA VAL A 255 0.67 5.60 6.01
C VAL A 255 0.01 6.41 7.12
N PHE A 256 -0.66 7.52 6.75
CA PHE A 256 -1.30 8.47 7.66
C PHE A 256 -2.67 8.92 7.15
N ASP A 257 -3.57 9.36 8.05
CA ASP A 257 -4.96 9.71 7.70
C ASP A 257 -5.05 10.92 6.76
N ASP A 258 -4.24 11.95 7.00
CA ASP A 258 -4.30 13.23 6.28
C ASP A 258 -3.03 13.49 5.45
N GLU A 259 -2.52 12.47 4.76
CA GLU A 259 -1.31 12.61 3.92
C GLU A 259 -1.36 13.83 3.01
N PRO A 260 -0.28 14.65 2.96
CA PRO A 260 1.07 14.40 3.47
C PRO A 260 1.29 14.81 4.93
N ALA A 261 0.27 15.23 5.67
CA ALA A 261 0.40 15.58 7.07
C ALA A 261 0.56 14.33 7.95
N VAL A 262 1.51 14.36 8.86
CA VAL A 262 1.71 13.34 9.90
C VAL A 262 1.22 13.91 11.23
N PRO A 263 0.39 13.19 12.02
CA PRO A 263 -0.07 13.65 13.32
C PRO A 263 1.09 14.01 14.26
N ASP A 264 1.05 15.20 14.86
CA ASP A 264 2.11 15.70 15.75
C ASP A 264 2.34 14.77 16.95
N ALA A 265 1.26 14.17 17.45
CA ALA A 265 1.33 13.20 18.53
C ALA A 265 2.24 11.99 18.21
N LEU A 266 2.26 11.53 16.96
CA LEU A 266 3.14 10.43 16.54
C LEU A 266 4.60 10.86 16.38
N LYS A 267 4.85 12.11 15.97
CA LYS A 267 6.20 12.62 15.71
C LYS A 267 7.05 12.75 16.98
N VAL A 268 6.39 12.99 18.12
CA VAL A 268 7.08 13.19 19.41
C VAL A 268 7.33 11.90 20.18
N LEU A 269 6.72 10.79 19.75
CA LEU A 269 6.88 9.49 20.41
C LEU A 269 8.22 8.85 20.03
N GLY A 270 9.01 8.47 21.04
CA GLY A 270 10.31 7.83 20.85
C GLY A 270 10.27 6.37 20.44
N ASN A 271 9.09 5.73 20.48
CA ASN A 271 8.86 4.33 20.13
C ASN A 271 8.13 4.16 18.80
N THR A 272 8.33 5.11 17.87
CA THR A 272 7.78 5.07 16.51
C THR A 272 8.87 5.12 15.43
N VAL A 273 8.61 4.49 14.29
CA VAL A 273 9.34 4.66 13.03
C VAL A 273 8.35 5.09 11.96
N LEU A 274 8.59 6.23 11.30
CA LEU A 274 7.65 6.83 10.37
C LEU A 274 8.30 7.01 9.00
N THR A 275 7.61 6.60 7.93
CA THR A 275 8.04 6.80 6.53
C THR A 275 6.91 7.40 5.69
N PRO A 276 7.21 8.22 4.65
CA PRO A 276 6.23 9.05 3.96
C PRO A 276 5.56 8.31 2.78
N HIS A 277 4.88 7.20 3.03
CA HIS A 277 4.15 6.36 2.07
C HIS A 277 5.01 5.92 0.89
N VAL A 278 6.17 5.32 1.19
CA VAL A 278 7.19 4.92 0.21
C VAL A 278 7.36 3.41 0.06
N ALA A 279 6.61 2.60 0.79
CA ALA A 279 6.76 1.14 0.79
C ALA A 279 6.69 0.52 -0.61
N GLY A 280 5.85 1.07 -1.49
CA GLY A 280 5.73 0.62 -2.87
C GLY A 280 6.66 1.31 -3.87
N GLN A 281 7.53 2.23 -3.42
CA GLN A 281 8.37 3.05 -4.30
C GLN A 281 9.77 2.43 -4.45
N SER A 282 9.95 1.67 -5.50
CA SER A 282 11.27 1.20 -5.97
C SER A 282 11.32 1.20 -7.50
N PRO A 283 12.51 1.29 -8.12
CA PRO A 283 12.66 1.19 -9.58
C PRO A 283 12.02 -0.09 -10.14
N ASP A 284 12.23 -1.22 -9.45
CA ASP A 284 11.65 -2.50 -9.88
C ASP A 284 10.12 -2.50 -9.79
N ALA A 285 9.54 -1.98 -8.70
CA ALA A 285 8.10 -1.86 -8.55
C ALA A 285 7.48 -0.92 -9.59
N ALA A 286 8.13 0.19 -9.92
CA ALA A 286 7.71 1.11 -10.97
C ALA A 286 7.68 0.43 -12.35
N ARG A 287 8.77 -0.27 -12.71
CA ARG A 287 8.87 -1.06 -13.94
C ARG A 287 7.78 -2.14 -14.02
N ASP A 288 7.63 -2.94 -12.97
CA ASP A 288 6.68 -4.04 -12.94
C ASP A 288 5.23 -3.55 -12.98
N THR A 289 4.96 -2.38 -12.37
CA THR A 289 3.66 -1.71 -12.46
C THR A 289 3.36 -1.26 -13.89
N VAL A 290 4.30 -0.61 -14.58
CA VAL A 290 4.10 -0.19 -15.99
C VAL A 290 3.95 -1.39 -16.90
N ASN A 291 4.70 -2.47 -16.68
CA ASN A 291 4.52 -3.72 -17.42
C ASN A 291 3.11 -4.30 -17.22
N LEU A 292 2.59 -4.30 -16.00
CA LEU A 292 1.23 -4.76 -15.73
C LEU A 292 0.17 -3.87 -16.39
N VAL A 293 0.37 -2.54 -16.37
CA VAL A 293 -0.48 -1.59 -17.10
C VAL A 293 -0.45 -1.88 -18.60
N LEU A 294 0.74 -2.09 -19.18
CA LEU A 294 0.89 -2.44 -20.59
C LEU A 294 0.13 -3.72 -20.95
N LEU A 295 0.27 -4.78 -20.16
CA LEU A 295 -0.44 -6.04 -20.38
C LEU A 295 -1.97 -5.87 -20.29
N ASN A 296 -2.46 -5.09 -19.31
CA ASN A 296 -3.89 -4.79 -19.21
C ASN A 296 -4.41 -4.00 -20.43
N LEU A 297 -3.65 -2.98 -20.88
CA LEU A 297 -4.01 -2.19 -22.06
C LEU A 297 -4.03 -3.05 -23.34
N GLN A 298 -3.02 -3.89 -23.53
CA GLN A 298 -2.93 -4.79 -24.69
C GLN A 298 -4.07 -5.78 -24.71
N ALA A 299 -4.34 -6.49 -23.60
CA ALA A 299 -5.46 -7.42 -23.49
C ALA A 299 -6.79 -6.72 -23.76
N PHE A 300 -7.04 -5.56 -23.14
CA PHE A 300 -8.28 -4.82 -23.30
C PHE A 300 -8.53 -4.41 -24.77
N PHE A 301 -7.52 -3.83 -25.44
CA PHE A 301 -7.69 -3.39 -26.82
C PHE A 301 -7.66 -4.53 -27.84
N ALA A 302 -7.19 -5.71 -27.46
CA ALA A 302 -7.33 -6.95 -28.23
C ALA A 302 -8.72 -7.60 -28.05
N GLY A 303 -9.55 -7.11 -27.12
CA GLY A 303 -10.84 -7.73 -26.78
C GLY A 303 -10.72 -8.94 -25.86
N GLU A 304 -9.57 -9.10 -25.21
CA GLU A 304 -9.28 -10.17 -24.25
C GLU A 304 -9.56 -9.72 -22.80
N PRO A 305 -9.77 -10.66 -21.88
CA PRO A 305 -9.92 -10.33 -20.46
C PRO A 305 -8.68 -9.63 -19.89
N VAL A 306 -8.88 -8.52 -19.19
CA VAL A 306 -7.79 -7.83 -18.47
C VAL A 306 -7.28 -8.69 -17.30
N LEU A 307 -6.01 -8.51 -16.93
CA LEU A 307 -5.33 -9.33 -15.92
C LEU A 307 -5.79 -9.01 -14.49
N THR A 308 -6.05 -7.73 -14.21
CA THR A 308 -6.34 -7.25 -12.84
C THR A 308 -7.60 -6.37 -12.80
N PRO A 309 -8.78 -6.91 -13.17
CA PRO A 309 -10.02 -6.14 -13.13
C PRO A 309 -10.40 -5.78 -11.70
N VAL A 310 -10.78 -4.51 -11.49
CA VAL A 310 -11.49 -4.08 -10.29
C VAL A 310 -12.96 -4.47 -10.47
N ARG A 311 -13.49 -5.23 -9.52
CA ARG A 311 -14.92 -5.58 -9.49
C ARG A 311 -15.66 -4.52 -8.68
N SER A 312 -16.67 -3.92 -9.27
CA SER A 312 -17.64 -3.03 -8.62
C SER A 312 -18.57 -3.82 -7.69
#